data_4fb10f38b4e92f8b6ff8b8c01e9f8ede
#
_entry.id   4fb10f38b4e92f8b6ff8b8c01e9f8ede
#
_cell.length_a   1.000
_cell.length_b   1.000
_cell.length_c   1.000
_cell.angle_alpha   90.00
_cell.angle_beta   90.00
_cell.angle_gamma   90.00
#
_symmetry.space_group_name_H-M   'P 1'
#
loop_
_entity.id
_entity.type
_entity.pdbx_description
1 polymer ?
#
loop_
_entity_poly.entity_id
_entity_poly.type
_entity_poly.pdbx_seq_one_letter_code
_entity_poly.pdbx_strand_id
1 'polypeptide(L)'
;MKVKDLEQGKFYTTKEYINDTLVRQRWWYITLREDKNIMAMVVEKLRDNPLSFYSDFGVWYSDAFFKDISFTECEKKHFTWAVEDIIKELKAIEL
;
A
#
# COMPACT_ATOMS: atom_id res chain seq x y z
N MET A 1 -8.14 1.21 11.40
CA MET A 1 -7.46 0.38 12.43
C MET A 1 -5.99 0.78 12.53
N LYS A 2 -5.37 0.45 13.62
CA LYS A 2 -3.96 0.76 13.87
C LYS A 2 -3.08 -0.42 13.50
N VAL A 3 -1.77 -0.18 13.41
CA VAL A 3 -0.79 -1.20 13.06
C VAL A 3 -0.85 -2.46 13.93
N LYS A 4 -1.18 -2.32 15.21
CA LYS A 4 -1.33 -3.46 16.12
C LYS A 4 -2.41 -4.47 15.69
N ASP A 5 -3.37 -4.01 14.87
CA ASP A 5 -4.49 -4.82 14.42
C ASP A 5 -4.24 -5.52 13.09
N LEU A 6 -3.10 -5.26 12.44
CA LEU A 6 -2.75 -5.84 11.15
C LEU A 6 -2.35 -7.31 11.32
N GLU A 7 -2.87 -8.15 10.45
CA GLU A 7 -2.66 -9.60 10.50
C GLU A 7 -1.94 -10.11 9.27
N GLN A 8 -1.05 -11.08 9.48
CA GLN A 8 -0.37 -11.78 8.39
C GLN A 8 -1.39 -12.44 7.46
N GLY A 9 -1.16 -12.34 6.16
CA GLY A 9 -2.01 -12.93 5.14
C GLY A 9 -3.22 -12.09 4.74
N LYS A 10 -3.37 -10.90 5.32
CA LYS A 10 -4.47 -9.99 5.01
C LYS A 10 -4.03 -8.79 4.19
N PHE A 11 -5.03 -8.12 3.60
CA PHE A 11 -4.86 -6.99 2.71
C PHE A 11 -5.48 -5.74 3.34
N TYR A 12 -4.78 -4.61 3.19
CA TYR A 12 -5.22 -3.32 3.74
C TYR A 12 -4.96 -2.21 2.75
N THR A 13 -5.68 -1.10 2.92
CA THR A 13 -5.41 0.13 2.19
C THR A 13 -5.25 1.30 3.14
N THR A 14 -4.40 2.25 2.76
CA THR A 14 -4.21 3.51 3.47
C THR A 14 -4.37 4.66 2.49
N LYS A 15 -4.95 5.76 2.96
CA LYS A 15 -5.17 6.96 2.16
C LYS A 15 -4.62 8.16 2.89
N GLU A 16 -3.96 9.03 2.16
CA GLU A 16 -3.40 10.27 2.67
C GLU A 16 -4.04 11.46 1.96
N TYR A 17 -4.53 12.41 2.75
CA TYR A 17 -5.23 13.60 2.26
C TYR A 17 -4.48 14.86 2.63
N ILE A 18 -4.51 15.85 1.74
CA ILE A 18 -4.08 17.22 2.03
C ILE A 18 -5.23 18.12 1.62
N ASN A 19 -5.77 18.92 2.59
CA ASN A 19 -6.92 19.79 2.37
C ASN A 19 -8.09 19.05 1.69
N ASP A 20 -8.47 17.91 2.25
CA ASP A 20 -9.57 17.05 1.78
C ASP A 20 -9.35 16.45 0.39
N THR A 21 -8.15 16.57 -0.17
CA THR A 21 -7.79 15.97 -1.45
C THR A 21 -6.94 14.73 -1.22
N LEU A 22 -7.34 13.62 -1.82
CA LEU A 22 -6.56 12.38 -1.78
C LEU A 22 -5.28 12.57 -2.61
N VAL A 23 -4.12 12.50 -1.94
CA VAL A 23 -2.81 12.71 -2.60
C VAL A 23 -2.01 11.43 -2.73
N ARG A 24 -2.28 10.46 -1.88
CA ARG A 24 -1.56 9.18 -1.88
C ARG A 24 -2.47 8.07 -1.40
N GLN A 25 -2.41 6.94 -2.08
CA GLN A 25 -3.07 5.71 -1.63
C GLN A 25 -2.09 4.56 -1.74
N ARG A 26 -2.07 3.70 -0.71
CA ARG A 26 -1.27 2.48 -0.70
C ARG A 26 -2.18 1.28 -0.49
N TRP A 27 -1.79 0.16 -1.10
CA TRP A 27 -2.39 -1.14 -0.87
C TRP A 27 -1.31 -2.04 -0.32
N TRP A 28 -1.63 -2.75 0.76
CA TRP A 28 -0.68 -3.54 1.53
C TRP A 28 -1.12 -5.00 1.55
N TYR A 29 -0.18 -5.91 1.34
CA TYR A 29 -0.34 -7.31 1.65
C TYR A 29 0.68 -7.68 2.72
N ILE A 30 0.21 -8.10 3.90
CA ILE A 30 1.08 -8.43 5.04
C ILE A 30 1.61 -9.84 4.86
N THR A 31 2.86 -9.97 4.44
CA THR A 31 3.49 -11.25 4.16
C THR A 31 4.02 -11.92 5.44
N LEU A 32 4.41 -11.12 6.45
CA LEU A 32 4.91 -11.63 7.72
C LEU A 32 4.63 -10.63 8.82
N ARG A 33 4.22 -11.13 9.97
CA ARG A 33 4.01 -10.33 11.18
C ARG A 33 4.88 -10.89 12.31
N GLU A 34 5.80 -10.08 12.85
CA GLU A 34 6.64 -10.43 13.99
C GLU A 34 6.62 -9.27 14.98
N ASP A 35 6.05 -9.49 16.16
CA ASP A 35 6.01 -8.53 17.26
C ASP A 35 5.75 -7.10 16.77
N LYS A 36 6.76 -6.24 16.74
CA LYS A 36 6.66 -4.83 16.34
C LYS A 36 7.03 -4.57 14.88
N ASN A 37 7.30 -5.62 14.13
CA ASN A 37 7.73 -5.50 12.73
C ASN A 37 6.80 -6.23 11.79
N ILE A 38 6.61 -5.65 10.62
CA ILE A 38 5.77 -6.22 9.56
C ILE A 38 6.57 -6.22 8.27
N MET A 39 6.55 -7.36 7.57
CA MET A 39 7.00 -7.42 6.20
C MET A 39 5.78 -7.36 5.29
N ALA A 40 5.81 -6.51 4.28
CA ALA A 40 4.66 -6.30 3.40
C ALA A 40 5.08 -6.10 1.95
N MET A 41 4.18 -6.49 1.05
CA MET A 41 4.20 -6.08 -0.34
C MET A 41 3.31 -4.85 -0.44
N VAL A 42 3.83 -3.76 -1.00
CA VAL A 42 3.13 -2.46 -1.04
C VAL A 42 3.06 -1.94 -2.46
N VAL A 43 1.88 -1.48 -2.83
CA VAL A 43 1.64 -0.76 -4.09
C VAL A 43 1.21 0.66 -3.72
N GLU A 44 1.82 1.67 -4.32
CA GLU A 44 1.51 3.07 -4.05
C GLU A 44 1.08 3.80 -5.32
N LYS A 45 0.07 4.65 -5.16
CA LYS A 45 -0.38 5.57 -6.21
C LYS A 45 -0.35 7.00 -5.68
N LEU A 46 0.34 7.89 -6.40
CA LEU A 46 0.35 9.33 -6.15
C LEU A 46 -0.59 10.04 -7.12
N ARG A 47 -1.25 11.10 -6.64
CA ARG A 47 -2.30 11.80 -7.37
C ARG A 47 -1.85 12.43 -8.69
N ASP A 48 -0.76 13.19 -8.65
CA ASP A 48 -0.40 14.12 -9.73
C ASP A 48 0.63 13.56 -10.73
N ASN A 49 0.94 12.28 -10.61
CA ASN A 49 1.90 11.65 -11.50
C ASN A 49 1.42 10.23 -11.85
N PRO A 50 0.84 10.04 -13.05
CA PRO A 50 0.34 8.73 -13.46
C PRO A 50 1.44 7.66 -13.56
N LEU A 51 2.71 8.07 -13.64
CA LEU A 51 3.85 7.15 -13.67
C LEU A 51 4.47 6.93 -12.29
N SER A 52 3.88 7.46 -11.23
CA SER A 52 4.41 7.37 -9.88
C SER A 52 3.89 6.17 -9.09
N PHE A 53 3.43 5.15 -9.76
CA PHE A 53 3.19 3.87 -9.12
C PHE A 53 4.53 3.23 -8.79
N TYR A 54 4.67 2.74 -7.58
CA TYR A 54 5.78 1.89 -7.24
C TYR A 54 5.31 0.79 -6.29
N SER A 55 6.11 -0.27 -6.20
CA SER A 55 5.83 -1.36 -5.27
C SER A 55 7.08 -1.71 -4.49
N ASP A 56 6.91 -1.89 -3.18
CA ASP A 56 7.93 -2.41 -2.29
C ASP A 56 7.56 -3.85 -1.96
N PHE A 57 8.47 -4.78 -2.20
CA PHE A 57 8.23 -6.19 -1.94
C PHE A 57 9.19 -6.69 -0.86
N GLY A 58 8.61 -7.24 0.22
CA GLY A 58 9.39 -7.81 1.29
C GLY A 58 10.13 -6.79 2.15
N VAL A 59 9.61 -5.60 2.29
CA VAL A 59 10.23 -4.54 3.10
C VAL A 59 9.71 -4.65 4.54
N TRP A 60 10.63 -4.51 5.51
CA TRP A 60 10.28 -4.47 6.92
C TRP A 60 9.86 -3.07 7.34
N TYR A 61 8.74 -3.00 8.04
CA TYR A 61 8.24 -1.76 8.62
C TYR A 61 8.14 -1.90 10.14
N SER A 62 8.49 -0.85 10.87
CA SER A 62 8.38 -0.82 12.34
C SER A 62 7.11 -0.11 12.79
N ASP A 63 6.73 -0.33 14.04
CA ASP A 63 5.60 0.40 14.64
C ASP A 63 5.75 1.92 14.53
N ALA A 64 6.99 2.41 14.62
CA ALA A 64 7.25 3.85 14.48
C ALA A 64 6.86 4.40 13.11
N PHE A 65 7.05 3.61 12.06
CA PHE A 65 6.64 4.00 10.69
C PHE A 65 5.12 4.15 10.59
N PHE A 66 4.37 3.31 11.31
CA PHE A 66 2.91 3.26 11.22
C PHE A 66 2.19 4.17 12.23
N LYS A 67 2.91 4.92 13.05
CA LYS A 67 2.38 5.64 14.21
C LYS A 67 1.12 6.45 13.92
N ASP A 68 1.10 7.18 12.80
CA ASP A 68 0.01 8.08 12.45
C ASP A 68 -0.79 7.61 11.23
N ILE A 69 -0.65 6.34 10.87
CA ILE A 69 -1.32 5.77 9.69
C ILE A 69 -2.57 4.99 10.13
N SER A 70 -3.69 5.28 9.47
CA SER A 70 -4.94 4.55 9.66
C SER A 70 -5.14 3.56 8.52
N PHE A 71 -5.34 2.29 8.85
CA PHE A 71 -5.52 1.21 7.89
C PHE A 71 -7.00 0.82 7.78
N THR A 72 -7.41 0.46 6.58
CA THR A 72 -8.72 -0.13 6.31
C THR A 72 -8.50 -1.49 5.67
N GLU A 73 -9.09 -2.53 6.24
CA GLU A 73 -9.02 -3.87 5.64
C GLU A 73 -9.72 -3.85 4.28
N CYS A 74 -9.11 -4.49 3.28
CA CYS A 74 -9.67 -4.63 1.95
C CYS A 74 -9.55 -6.08 1.46
N GLU A 75 -10.15 -6.37 0.30
CA GLU A 75 -10.08 -7.70 -0.27
C GLU A 75 -8.85 -7.84 -1.19
N LYS A 76 -8.41 -9.08 -1.39
CA LYS A 76 -7.30 -9.40 -2.30
C LYS A 76 -7.50 -8.77 -3.68
N LYS A 77 -8.73 -8.75 -4.20
CA LYS A 77 -9.03 -8.18 -5.51
C LYS A 77 -8.63 -6.71 -5.63
N HIS A 78 -8.77 -5.93 -4.56
CA HIS A 78 -8.38 -4.52 -4.57
C HIS A 78 -6.86 -4.36 -4.73
N PHE A 79 -6.09 -5.20 -4.06
CA PHE A 79 -4.63 -5.22 -4.20
C PHE A 79 -4.25 -5.65 -5.63
N THR A 80 -4.89 -6.69 -6.15
CA THR A 80 -4.65 -7.21 -7.49
C THR A 80 -4.95 -6.15 -8.56
N TRP A 81 -6.06 -5.42 -8.44
CA TRP A 81 -6.40 -4.34 -9.35
C TRP A 81 -5.35 -3.22 -9.34
N ALA A 82 -4.85 -2.86 -8.16
CA ALA A 82 -3.79 -1.86 -8.05
C ALA A 82 -2.51 -2.32 -8.77
N VAL A 83 -2.13 -3.59 -8.65
CA VAL A 83 -1.00 -4.17 -9.37
C VAL A 83 -1.25 -4.16 -10.89
N GLU A 84 -2.45 -4.52 -11.31
CA GLU A 84 -2.82 -4.50 -12.73
C GLU A 84 -2.75 -3.10 -13.34
N ASP A 85 -3.14 -2.08 -12.58
CA ASP A 85 -3.03 -0.68 -13.00
C ASP A 85 -1.58 -0.28 -13.26
N ILE A 86 -0.65 -0.72 -12.39
CA ILE A 86 0.79 -0.50 -12.60
C ILE A 86 1.25 -1.16 -13.89
N ILE A 87 0.84 -2.40 -14.13
CA ILE A 87 1.21 -3.14 -15.33
C ILE A 87 0.69 -2.42 -16.57
N LYS A 88 -0.54 -1.90 -16.53
CA LYS A 88 -1.12 -1.11 -17.62
C LYS A 88 -0.30 0.14 -17.91
N GLU A 89 0.08 0.89 -16.87
CA GLU A 89 0.90 2.10 -17.02
C GLU A 89 2.25 1.77 -17.64
N LEU A 90 2.90 0.71 -17.19
CA LEU A 90 4.19 0.27 -17.73
C LEU A 90 4.08 -0.12 -19.21
N LYS A 91 3.00 -0.81 -19.60
CA LYS A 91 2.77 -1.21 -20.99
C LYS A 91 2.45 -0.02 -21.90
N ALA A 92 1.91 1.06 -21.35
CA ALA A 92 1.61 2.27 -22.10
C ALA A 92 2.85 3.11 -22.41
N ILE A 93 3.97 2.85 -21.76
CA ILE A 93 5.24 3.53 -22.01
C ILE A 93 5.82 3.00 -23.31
N GLU A 94 6.00 3.89 -24.30
CA GLU A 94 6.71 3.58 -25.52
C GLU A 94 8.21 3.76 -25.29
N LEU A 95 8.93 2.69 -25.43
CA LEU A 95 10.39 2.68 -25.30
C LEU A 95 11.07 2.74 -26.67
#